data_e2572e78012bf269927d67a88a117be7
#
_entry.id   e2572e78012bf269927d67a88a117be7
#
_cell.length_a   1.000
_cell.length_b   1.000
_cell.length_c   1.000
_cell.angle_alpha   90.00
_cell.angle_beta   90.00
_cell.angle_gamma   90.00
#
_symmetry.space_group_name_H-M   'P 1'
#
loop_
_entity.id
_entity.type
_entity.pdbx_description
1 polymer ?
#
loop_
_entity_poly.entity_id
_entity_poly.type
_entity_poly.pdbx_seq_one_letter_code
_entity_poly.pdbx_strand_id
1 'polypeptide(L)'
;LDMIAPVPLVKQDLAIGHGFVREGDRFLLMVEPAPAWQFWRKQAPVARVPEGERLYGVSAVFAPLGVTALLEHRWEVSDAGGWRLVYRNSFQSTGGRERGFRGYSWVLNPQPGGWRLIVATQDGRTSATQTSTVERAVRNPEAMRLREF
;
A
#
# COMPACT_ATOMS: atom_id res chain seq x y z
N LEU A 1 1.11 -27.73 26.61
CA LEU A 1 0.60 -27.24 25.55
C LEU A 1 1.31 -26.18 24.75
N ASP A 2 1.62 -26.58 23.64
CA ASP A 2 2.59 -25.92 22.78
C ASP A 2 1.96 -25.06 21.71
N MET A 3 0.88 -24.43 22.06
CA MET A 3 0.33 -23.43 21.16
C MET A 3 1.11 -22.15 21.31
N ILE A 4 2.15 -22.06 20.52
CA ILE A 4 2.78 -20.78 20.32
C ILE A 4 1.83 -19.96 19.48
N ALA A 5 1.16 -19.02 20.11
CA ALA A 5 0.39 -18.06 19.35
C ALA A 5 1.32 -17.38 18.34
N PRO A 6 0.93 -17.28 17.07
CA PRO A 6 1.74 -16.53 16.14
C PRO A 6 1.95 -15.12 16.68
N VAL A 7 3.18 -14.67 16.68
CA VAL A 7 3.49 -13.31 17.12
C VAL A 7 2.80 -12.36 16.13
N PRO A 8 1.78 -11.61 16.56
CA PRO A 8 1.10 -10.73 15.62
C PRO A 8 2.03 -9.62 15.19
N LEU A 9 1.98 -9.25 13.93
CA LEU A 9 2.54 -8.01 13.47
C LEU A 9 1.71 -6.90 14.12
N VAL A 10 2.36 -6.06 14.94
CA VAL A 10 1.67 -5.21 15.89
C VAL A 10 0.86 -4.10 15.22
N LYS A 11 1.35 -3.61 14.08
CA LYS A 11 0.69 -2.52 13.37
C LYS A 11 1.02 -2.62 11.89
N GLN A 12 0.02 -2.31 11.08
CA GLN A 12 0.18 -2.26 9.63
C GLN A 12 -0.29 -0.88 9.15
N ASP A 13 0.50 -0.28 8.28
CA ASP A 13 0.15 0.97 7.65
C ASP A 13 0.37 0.82 6.16
N LEU A 14 -0.61 1.21 5.37
CA LEU A 14 -0.63 0.95 3.94
C LEU A 14 -1.29 2.10 3.22
N ALA A 15 -0.66 2.60 2.17
CA ALA A 15 -1.22 3.70 1.40
C ALA A 15 -0.90 3.55 -0.08
N ILE A 16 -1.78 4.10 -0.90
CA ILE A 16 -1.64 4.17 -2.35
C ILE A 16 -1.53 5.63 -2.75
N GLY A 17 -0.59 5.95 -3.63
CA GLY A 17 -0.39 7.30 -4.10
C GLY A 17 0.20 7.31 -5.50
N HIS A 18 0.41 8.51 -6.05
CA HIS A 18 0.84 8.68 -7.42
C HIS A 18 2.26 9.21 -7.57
N GLY A 19 2.97 9.42 -6.49
CA GLY A 19 4.36 9.81 -6.51
C GLY A 19 5.10 9.26 -5.31
N PHE A 20 6.33 8.81 -5.50
CA PHE A 20 7.11 8.20 -4.44
C PHE A 20 8.55 8.68 -4.55
N VAL A 21 9.11 9.07 -3.40
CA VAL A 21 10.52 9.44 -3.27
C VAL A 21 11.11 8.75 -2.06
N ARG A 22 12.28 8.17 -2.23
CA ARG A 22 13.04 7.62 -1.13
C ARG A 22 14.20 8.56 -0.80
N GLU A 23 14.21 9.09 0.40
CA GLU A 23 15.30 9.91 0.92
C GLU A 23 15.95 9.20 2.09
N GLY A 24 17.14 8.63 1.87
CA GLY A 24 17.81 7.86 2.91
C GLY A 24 16.92 6.70 3.38
N ASP A 25 16.53 6.72 4.64
CA ASP A 25 15.61 5.74 5.22
C ASP A 25 14.16 6.24 5.31
N ARG A 26 13.86 7.38 4.68
CA ARG A 26 12.51 7.95 4.64
C ARG A 26 11.82 7.56 3.35
N PHE A 27 10.60 7.08 3.46
CA PHE A 27 9.73 6.80 2.32
C PHE A 27 8.65 7.86 2.29
N LEU A 28 8.60 8.62 1.20
CA LEU A 28 7.67 9.72 1.02
C LEU A 28 6.72 9.39 -0.12
N LEU A 29 5.43 9.38 0.18
CA LEU A 29 4.38 9.07 -0.78
C LEU A 29 3.48 10.28 -0.97
N MET A 30 3.25 10.64 -2.23
CA MET A 30 2.31 11.71 -2.56
C MET A 30 0.91 11.13 -2.67
N VAL A 31 0.02 11.60 -1.82
CA VAL A 31 -1.36 11.11 -1.75
C VAL A 31 -2.34 12.27 -1.96
N GLU A 32 -3.52 11.94 -2.46
CA GLU A 32 -4.65 12.87 -2.47
C GLU A 32 -5.51 12.54 -1.26
N PRO A 33 -5.56 13.43 -0.25
CA PRO A 33 -6.41 13.17 0.91
C PRO A 33 -7.88 13.26 0.51
N ALA A 34 -8.71 12.40 1.09
CA ALA A 34 -10.13 12.49 0.92
C ALA A 34 -10.66 13.79 1.55
N PRO A 35 -11.60 14.49 0.91
CA PRO A 35 -12.26 15.61 1.57
C PRO A 35 -12.88 15.19 2.90
N ALA A 36 -12.88 16.10 3.88
CA ALA A 36 -13.37 15.79 5.22
C ALA A 36 -14.81 15.27 5.22
N TRP A 37 -15.64 15.73 4.31
CA TRP A 37 -17.05 15.29 4.21
C TRP A 37 -17.19 13.87 3.64
N GLN A 38 -16.14 13.29 3.05
CA GLN A 38 -16.17 11.91 2.58
C GLN A 38 -15.79 10.90 3.67
N PHE A 39 -15.33 11.38 4.80
CA PHE A 39 -14.88 10.54 5.89
C PHE A 39 -15.91 9.48 6.31
N TRP A 40 -17.18 9.81 6.28
CA TRP A 40 -18.26 8.90 6.69
C TRP A 40 -18.86 8.08 5.54
N ARG A 41 -18.43 8.29 4.31
CA ARG A 41 -19.02 7.58 3.15
C ARG A 41 -18.35 6.25 2.83
N LYS A 42 -17.26 5.90 3.48
CA LYS A 42 -16.50 4.66 3.24
C LYS A 42 -16.15 4.42 1.77
N GLN A 43 -16.01 5.45 0.99
CA GLN A 43 -15.61 5.33 -0.40
C GLN A 43 -14.09 5.16 -0.50
N ALA A 44 -13.68 4.37 -1.49
CA ALA A 44 -12.26 4.22 -1.77
C ALA A 44 -11.65 5.57 -2.15
N PRO A 45 -10.47 5.91 -1.63
CA PRO A 45 -9.78 7.12 -2.06
C PRO A 45 -9.55 7.10 -3.57
N VAL A 46 -9.60 8.28 -4.18
CA VAL A 46 -9.35 8.44 -5.61
C VAL A 46 -7.88 8.76 -5.82
N ALA A 47 -7.24 8.04 -6.73
CA ALA A 47 -5.90 8.36 -7.21
C ALA A 47 -5.97 8.80 -8.66
N ARG A 48 -5.55 10.02 -8.93
CA ARG A 48 -5.49 10.55 -10.29
C ARG A 48 -4.14 10.26 -10.90
N VAL A 49 -4.12 9.40 -11.89
CA VAL A 49 -2.88 8.95 -12.53
C VAL A 49 -2.96 9.29 -14.02
N PRO A 50 -2.16 10.25 -14.49
CA PRO A 50 -2.08 10.55 -15.91
C PRO A 50 -1.59 9.34 -16.71
N GLU A 51 -1.90 9.35 -18.00
CA GLU A 51 -1.48 8.28 -18.89
C GLU A 51 0.04 8.10 -18.86
N GLY A 52 0.48 6.85 -18.78
CA GLY A 52 1.90 6.50 -18.79
C GLY A 52 2.61 6.66 -17.44
N GLU A 53 1.92 7.12 -16.41
CA GLU A 53 2.50 7.29 -15.08
C GLU A 53 2.25 6.10 -14.18
N ARG A 54 2.87 6.12 -12.99
CA ARG A 54 2.86 5.00 -12.05
C ARG A 54 1.87 5.24 -10.92
N LEU A 55 1.29 4.16 -10.45
CA LEU A 55 0.56 4.11 -9.19
C LEU A 55 1.45 3.40 -8.17
N TYR A 56 1.76 4.06 -7.07
CA TYR A 56 2.65 3.51 -6.05
C TYR A 56 1.88 3.04 -4.84
N GLY A 57 2.42 2.01 -4.20
CA GLY A 57 1.95 1.56 -2.89
C GLY A 57 3.11 1.46 -1.92
N VAL A 58 2.90 1.93 -0.71
CA VAL A 58 3.89 1.87 0.36
C VAL A 58 3.27 1.21 1.56
N SER A 59 4.01 0.30 2.17
CA SER A 59 3.60 -0.38 3.38
C SER A 59 4.62 -0.21 4.49
N ALA A 60 4.13 -0.14 5.71
CA ALA A 60 4.93 -0.24 6.91
C ALA A 60 4.28 -1.29 7.82
N VAL A 61 5.04 -2.32 8.15
CA VAL A 61 4.55 -3.43 8.96
C VAL A 61 5.46 -3.55 10.16
N PHE A 62 4.88 -3.45 11.35
CA PHE A 62 5.65 -3.48 12.59
C PHE A 62 5.65 -4.90 13.16
N ALA A 63 6.84 -5.36 13.52
CA ALA A 63 7.04 -6.68 14.09
C ALA A 63 7.96 -6.60 15.30
N PRO A 64 7.91 -7.58 16.18
CA PRO A 64 8.85 -7.65 17.28
C PRO A 64 10.29 -7.67 16.81
N LEU A 65 11.18 -7.18 17.68
CA LEU A 65 12.60 -7.12 17.43
C LEU A 65 13.16 -8.50 17.08
N GLY A 66 14.00 -8.57 16.06
CA GLY A 66 14.67 -9.80 15.67
C GLY A 66 13.85 -10.71 14.76
N VAL A 67 12.59 -10.37 14.50
CA VAL A 67 11.76 -11.16 13.58
C VAL A 67 12.10 -10.81 12.14
N THR A 68 12.36 -11.83 11.35
CA THR A 68 12.50 -11.68 9.89
C THR A 68 11.20 -12.09 9.24
N ALA A 69 10.68 -11.25 8.37
CA ALA A 69 9.44 -11.51 7.68
C ALA A 69 9.64 -11.42 6.18
N LEU A 70 9.06 -12.37 5.47
CA LEU A 70 8.92 -12.30 4.03
C LEU A 70 7.56 -11.71 3.71
N LEU A 71 7.57 -10.52 3.12
CA LEU A 71 6.39 -9.77 2.81
C LEU A 71 6.12 -9.80 1.32
N GLU A 72 4.86 -9.65 0.98
CA GLU A 72 4.41 -9.65 -0.39
C GLU A 72 3.44 -8.49 -0.61
N HIS A 73 3.65 -7.75 -1.70
CA HIS A 73 2.66 -6.82 -2.21
C HIS A 73 1.94 -7.47 -3.38
N ARG A 74 0.61 -7.46 -3.33
CA ARG A 74 -0.24 -7.91 -4.43
C ARG A 74 -1.11 -6.77 -4.90
N TRP A 75 -1.05 -6.48 -6.18
CA TRP A 75 -1.91 -5.50 -6.82
C TRP A 75 -3.01 -6.21 -7.58
N GLU A 76 -4.24 -5.85 -7.27
CA GLU A 76 -5.40 -6.42 -7.91
C GLU A 76 -6.30 -5.34 -8.49
N VAL A 77 -6.93 -5.65 -9.60
CA VAL A 77 -7.86 -4.75 -10.28
C VAL A 77 -9.25 -5.36 -10.27
N SER A 78 -10.24 -4.51 -10.07
CA SER A 78 -11.64 -4.91 -10.13
C SER A 78 -12.11 -4.98 -11.57
N ASP A 79 -12.70 -6.10 -11.95
CA ASP A 79 -13.36 -6.27 -13.23
C ASP A 79 -14.71 -6.97 -13.06
N ALA A 80 -15.38 -7.32 -14.16
CA ALA A 80 -16.71 -7.92 -14.12
C ALA A 80 -16.75 -9.25 -13.37
N GLY A 81 -15.63 -9.95 -13.27
CA GLY A 81 -15.52 -11.22 -12.55
C GLY A 81 -15.07 -11.10 -11.10
N GLY A 82 -14.82 -9.90 -10.61
CA GLY A 82 -14.29 -9.66 -9.27
C GLY A 82 -12.88 -9.07 -9.30
N TRP A 83 -12.07 -9.46 -8.36
CA TRP A 83 -10.70 -8.98 -8.27
C TRP A 83 -9.74 -9.91 -9.01
N ARG A 84 -8.86 -9.32 -9.82
CA ARG A 84 -7.89 -10.05 -10.63
C ARG A 84 -6.48 -9.58 -10.27
N LEU A 85 -5.58 -10.53 -10.00
CA LEU A 85 -4.18 -10.23 -9.72
C LEU A 85 -3.47 -9.72 -10.98
N VAL A 86 -2.80 -8.57 -10.84
CA VAL A 86 -2.05 -7.93 -11.94
C VAL A 86 -0.55 -8.02 -11.69
N TYR A 87 -0.13 -7.83 -10.45
CA TYR A 87 1.29 -7.77 -10.12
C TYR A 87 1.52 -8.25 -8.69
N ARG A 88 2.61 -8.97 -8.50
CA ARG A 88 3.00 -9.48 -7.19
C ARG A 88 4.50 -9.33 -7.02
N ASN A 89 4.92 -8.82 -5.87
CA ASN A 89 6.32 -8.66 -5.53
C ASN A 89 6.54 -9.09 -4.09
N SER A 90 7.58 -9.89 -3.88
CA SER A 90 7.96 -10.34 -2.56
C SER A 90 9.29 -9.71 -2.16
N PHE A 91 9.42 -9.36 -0.91
CA PHE A 91 10.65 -8.79 -0.38
C PHE A 91 10.85 -9.25 1.06
N GLN A 92 12.12 -9.46 1.42
CA GLN A 92 12.50 -9.86 2.76
C GLN A 92 12.92 -8.64 3.55
N SER A 93 12.48 -8.58 4.80
CA SER A 93 12.84 -7.50 5.68
C SER A 93 13.03 -8.03 7.10
N THR A 94 13.97 -7.44 7.84
CA THR A 94 14.26 -7.82 9.21
C THR A 94 13.75 -6.76 10.15
N GLY A 95 13.04 -7.19 11.19
CA GLY A 95 12.48 -6.31 12.20
C GLY A 95 13.54 -5.69 13.10
N GLY A 96 13.09 -4.81 13.97
CA GLY A 96 13.96 -4.16 14.95
C GLY A 96 14.24 -2.70 14.67
N ARG A 97 13.61 -2.13 13.68
CA ARG A 97 13.66 -0.68 13.43
C ARG A 97 12.41 -0.01 13.98
N GLU A 98 12.56 1.20 14.46
CA GLU A 98 11.43 1.98 14.98
C GLU A 98 10.30 2.16 13.97
N ARG A 99 10.63 2.22 12.70
CA ARG A 99 9.66 2.44 11.62
C ARG A 99 9.12 1.15 11.00
N GLY A 100 9.54 -0.01 11.51
CA GLY A 100 9.06 -1.30 11.05
C GLY A 100 9.64 -1.73 9.71
N PHE A 101 9.03 -2.77 9.14
CA PHE A 101 9.37 -3.26 7.81
C PHE A 101 8.65 -2.40 6.78
N ARG A 102 9.39 -1.71 5.95
CA ARG A 102 8.82 -0.85 4.93
C ARG A 102 9.11 -1.43 3.56
N GLY A 103 8.11 -1.34 2.70
CA GLY A 103 8.23 -1.78 1.33
C GLY A 103 7.42 -0.90 0.40
N TYR A 104 7.79 -0.91 -0.87
CA TYR A 104 7.05 -0.19 -1.88
C TYR A 104 7.01 -1.00 -3.17
N SER A 105 6.00 -0.72 -3.96
CA SER A 105 5.84 -1.29 -5.29
C SER A 105 5.04 -0.32 -6.15
N TRP A 106 4.95 -0.60 -7.43
CA TRP A 106 4.19 0.26 -8.33
C TRP A 106 3.61 -0.55 -9.49
N VAL A 107 2.57 0.01 -10.08
CA VAL A 107 1.99 -0.46 -11.33
C VAL A 107 2.13 0.65 -12.35
N LEU A 108 2.64 0.33 -13.53
CA LEU A 108 2.82 1.29 -14.62
C LEU A 108 1.51 1.42 -15.38
N ASN A 109 1.10 2.67 -15.62
CA ASN A 109 -0.07 3.00 -16.44
C ASN A 109 -1.31 2.19 -16.03
N PRO A 110 -1.76 2.30 -14.77
CA PRO A 110 -2.91 1.52 -14.32
C PRO A 110 -4.17 1.91 -15.07
N GLN A 111 -4.95 0.90 -15.47
CA GLN A 111 -6.25 1.18 -16.09
C GLN A 111 -7.19 1.86 -15.09
N PRO A 112 -8.08 2.74 -15.55
CA PRO A 112 -9.07 3.34 -14.67
C PRO A 112 -9.98 2.29 -14.04
N GLY A 113 -10.43 2.56 -12.82
CA GLY A 113 -11.33 1.68 -12.11
C GLY A 113 -10.84 1.36 -10.70
N GLY A 114 -11.41 0.32 -10.11
CA GLY A 114 -11.09 -0.08 -8.76
C GLY A 114 -9.78 -0.87 -8.70
N TRP A 115 -8.93 -0.49 -7.78
CA TRP A 115 -7.67 -1.16 -7.48
C TRP A 115 -7.56 -1.44 -6.00
N ARG A 116 -6.81 -2.47 -5.66
CA ARG A 116 -6.43 -2.69 -4.27
C ARG A 116 -5.01 -3.22 -4.17
N LEU A 117 -4.34 -2.78 -3.13
CA LEU A 117 -3.03 -3.28 -2.75
C LEU A 117 -3.20 -4.12 -1.49
N ILE A 118 -2.68 -5.33 -1.54
CA ILE A 118 -2.66 -6.23 -0.39
C ILE A 118 -1.21 -6.39 0.04
N VAL A 119 -0.92 -6.12 1.30
CA VAL A 119 0.35 -6.52 1.91
C VAL A 119 0.10 -7.72 2.81
N ALA A 120 0.88 -8.76 2.62
CA ALA A 120 0.70 -9.99 3.38
C ALA A 120 2.04 -10.58 3.75
N THR A 121 2.07 -11.29 4.87
CA THR A 121 3.18 -12.20 5.17
C THR A 121 3.07 -13.43 4.29
N GLN A 122 4.22 -14.05 3.97
CA GLN A 122 4.22 -15.22 3.09
C GLN A 122 3.41 -16.37 3.63
N ASP A 123 3.35 -16.52 4.95
CA ASP A 123 2.57 -17.57 5.59
C ASP A 123 1.06 -17.27 5.61
N GLY A 124 0.64 -16.12 5.12
CA GLY A 124 -0.76 -15.71 5.05
C GLY A 124 -1.41 -15.34 6.37
N ARG A 125 -0.65 -15.28 7.45
CA ARG A 125 -1.22 -15.01 8.79
C ARG A 125 -1.60 -13.56 9.00
N THR A 126 -0.94 -12.65 8.30
CA THR A 126 -1.17 -11.23 8.47
C THR A 126 -1.31 -10.60 7.11
N SER A 127 -2.37 -9.84 6.94
CA SER A 127 -2.60 -9.09 5.71
C SER A 127 -3.32 -7.80 6.00
N ALA A 128 -3.07 -6.82 5.16
CA ALA A 128 -3.80 -5.56 5.15
C ALA A 128 -4.13 -5.23 3.70
N THR A 129 -5.23 -4.54 3.50
CA THR A 129 -5.71 -4.19 2.17
C THR A 129 -6.06 -2.71 2.13
N GLN A 130 -5.61 -2.04 1.09
CA GLN A 130 -6.01 -0.67 0.79
C GLN A 130 -6.61 -0.64 -0.61
N THR A 131 -7.84 -0.15 -0.70
CA THR A 131 -8.49 0.05 -1.98
C THR A 131 -8.29 1.48 -2.47
N SER A 132 -8.36 1.66 -3.78
CA SER A 132 -8.32 2.98 -4.40
C SER A 132 -9.07 2.94 -5.72
N THR A 133 -9.68 4.05 -6.09
CA THR A 133 -10.25 4.21 -7.43
C THR A 133 -9.25 5.00 -8.26
N VAL A 134 -8.82 4.44 -9.39
CA VAL A 134 -7.89 5.11 -10.30
C VAL A 134 -8.70 5.83 -11.36
N GLU A 135 -8.41 7.12 -11.49
CA GLU A 135 -8.96 7.97 -12.55
C GLU A 135 -7.82 8.47 -13.42
N ARG A 136 -8.04 8.46 -14.74
CA ARG A 136 -7.08 9.02 -15.66
C ARG A 136 -7.35 10.51 -15.80
N ALA A 137 -6.60 11.29 -15.06
CA ALA A 137 -6.80 12.72 -14.98
C ALA A 137 -5.49 13.42 -14.66
N VAL A 138 -5.42 14.69 -15.01
CA VAL A 138 -4.29 15.54 -14.64
C VAL A 138 -4.28 15.72 -13.12
N ARG A 139 -3.11 15.64 -12.52
CA ARG A 139 -2.96 15.85 -11.09
C ARG A 139 -3.27 17.29 -10.72
N ASN A 140 -3.85 17.47 -9.54
CA ASN A 140 -3.98 18.79 -8.94
C ASN A 140 -2.89 18.92 -7.85
N PRO A 141 -1.80 19.65 -8.11
CA PRO A 141 -0.71 19.77 -7.14
C PRO A 141 -1.14 20.39 -5.80
N GLU A 142 -2.15 21.24 -5.82
CA GLU A 142 -2.63 21.90 -4.61
C GLU A 142 -3.36 20.94 -3.67
N ALA A 143 -3.92 19.87 -4.20
CA ALA A 143 -4.63 18.86 -3.41
C ALA A 143 -3.72 17.77 -2.85
N MET A 144 -2.45 17.77 -3.26
CA MET A 144 -1.53 16.70 -2.87
C MET A 144 -0.93 16.92 -1.49
N ARG A 145 -0.71 15.82 -0.79
CA ARG A 145 -0.02 15.81 0.50
C ARG A 145 1.07 14.75 0.48
N LEU A 146 2.17 15.05 1.16
CA LEU A 146 3.23 14.09 1.41
C LEU A 146 2.94 13.31 2.68
N ARG A 147 2.98 11.99 2.56
CA ARG A 147 2.87 11.09 3.70
C ARG A 147 4.19 10.37 3.88
N GLU A 148 4.76 10.47 5.07
CA GLU A 148 6.02 9.82 5.41
C GLU A 148 5.76 8.46 6.08
N PHE A 149 6.56 7.51 5.67
CA PHE A 149 6.57 6.17 6.24
C PHE A 149 7.92 5.87 6.89
#